data_1af8c4dceb2ba05c5bad569c75e79e4e
#
_entry.id   1af8c4dceb2ba05c5bad569c75e79e4e
#
_cell.length_a   1.000
_cell.length_b   1.000
_cell.length_c   1.000
_cell.angle_alpha   90.00
_cell.angle_beta   90.00
_cell.angle_gamma   90.00
#
_symmetry.space_group_name_H-M   'P 1'
#
loop_
_entity.id
_entity.type
_entity.pdbx_description
1 polymer ?
#
loop_
_entity_poly.entity_id
_entity_poly.type
_entity_poly.pdbx_seq_one_letter_code
_entity_poly.pdbx_strand_id
1 'polypeptide(L)'
;MSMFNTGDILETIEMFTQDNLDVRTVTMGISLLDCIDPDPKKACENIYNKITTKAASLVPTVEHISAEYGIPIINKRISVTPIAMLLGACPDADPVDFAKTLDAAGKKVGVNFVGGYSALVHKGFSAGDRRLIESIPRALAETDIVCSSVNIGATKAGLNMDAIKLMGEAVKKASELTADRQCIGAAKLVVSVSYTHLRAHETVLDL
;
A
#
# COMPACT_ATOMS: atom_id res chain seq x y z
N MET A 1 23.89 -26.47 -0.12
CA MET A 1 23.61 -26.73 -1.54
C MET A 1 22.20 -27.29 -1.59
N SER A 2 21.20 -26.44 -1.84
CA SER A 2 19.79 -26.86 -1.99
C SER A 2 19.70 -27.65 -3.29
N MET A 3 19.42 -28.94 -3.18
CA MET A 3 19.07 -29.72 -4.37
C MET A 3 17.67 -29.31 -4.78
N PHE A 4 17.54 -28.71 -5.95
CA PHE A 4 16.23 -28.48 -6.56
C PHE A 4 15.49 -29.81 -6.63
N ASN A 5 14.33 -29.89 -6.03
CA ASN A 5 13.46 -31.05 -6.15
C ASN A 5 12.82 -31.02 -7.56
N THR A 6 13.03 -32.07 -8.34
CA THR A 6 12.51 -32.15 -9.70
C THR A 6 10.96 -32.05 -9.73
N GLY A 7 10.28 -32.52 -8.66
CA GLY A 7 8.84 -32.39 -8.51
C GLY A 7 8.38 -30.92 -8.45
N ASP A 8 9.04 -30.11 -7.64
CA ASP A 8 8.70 -28.70 -7.48
C ASP A 8 8.91 -27.89 -8.76
N ILE A 9 9.93 -28.26 -9.55
CA ILE A 9 10.17 -27.68 -10.88
C ILE A 9 9.05 -28.04 -11.86
N LEU A 10 8.59 -29.30 -11.86
CA LEU A 10 7.50 -29.73 -12.72
C LEU A 10 6.18 -29.07 -12.35
N GLU A 11 5.84 -28.94 -11.05
CA GLU A 11 4.66 -28.22 -10.59
C GLU A 11 4.71 -26.74 -11.04
N THR A 12 5.87 -26.12 -10.96
CA THR A 12 6.05 -24.74 -11.45
C THR A 12 5.81 -24.64 -12.95
N ILE A 13 6.31 -25.59 -13.73
CA ILE A 13 6.07 -25.64 -15.18
C ILE A 13 4.58 -25.84 -15.49
N GLU A 14 3.89 -26.74 -14.78
CA GLU A 14 2.45 -26.94 -14.92
C GLU A 14 1.66 -25.69 -14.58
N MET A 15 2.01 -24.99 -13.48
CA MET A 15 1.41 -23.72 -13.09
C MET A 15 1.45 -22.68 -14.22
N PHE A 16 2.58 -22.56 -14.92
CA PHE A 16 2.71 -21.60 -16.04
C PHE A 16 2.07 -22.07 -17.33
N THR A 17 2.16 -23.38 -17.65
CA THR A 17 1.79 -23.90 -18.97
C THR A 17 0.34 -24.37 -19.04
N GLN A 18 -0.20 -24.91 -17.95
CA GLN A 18 -1.56 -25.46 -17.90
C GLN A 18 -2.52 -24.53 -17.15
N ASP A 19 -2.12 -24.04 -15.96
CA ASP A 19 -3.00 -23.23 -15.11
C ASP A 19 -2.95 -21.74 -15.43
N ASN A 20 -2.01 -21.29 -16.26
CA ASN A 20 -1.77 -19.89 -16.60
C ASN A 20 -1.63 -18.98 -15.35
N LEU A 21 -1.11 -19.51 -14.26
CA LEU A 21 -0.86 -18.78 -13.02
C LEU A 21 0.53 -18.14 -13.04
N ASP A 22 0.60 -16.90 -12.51
CA ASP A 22 1.85 -16.14 -12.41
C ASP A 22 1.93 -15.43 -11.05
N VAL A 23 2.78 -15.93 -10.17
CA VAL A 23 2.98 -15.36 -8.83
C VAL A 23 4.14 -14.37 -8.87
N ARG A 24 3.84 -13.08 -9.01
CA ARG A 24 4.85 -12.02 -9.09
C ARG A 24 4.99 -11.18 -7.82
N THR A 25 4.02 -11.27 -6.92
CA THR A 25 3.95 -10.34 -5.79
C THR A 25 3.53 -11.07 -4.53
N VAL A 26 4.26 -10.82 -3.44
CA VAL A 26 3.85 -11.20 -2.08
C VAL A 26 3.61 -9.93 -1.27
N THR A 27 2.46 -9.84 -0.62
CA THR A 27 2.09 -8.70 0.23
C THR A 27 1.79 -9.16 1.65
N MET A 28 2.50 -8.59 2.63
CA MET A 28 2.24 -8.81 4.05
C MET A 28 1.32 -7.72 4.60
N GLY A 29 0.18 -8.11 5.16
CA GLY A 29 -0.73 -7.20 5.86
C GLY A 29 -0.32 -7.01 7.32
N ILE A 30 -0.20 -5.75 7.78
CA ILE A 30 0.14 -5.42 9.18
C ILE A 30 -0.89 -4.44 9.72
N SER A 31 -1.61 -4.83 10.79
CA SER A 31 -2.49 -3.90 11.50
C SER A 31 -1.64 -2.92 12.34
N LEU A 32 -1.97 -1.63 12.27
CA LEU A 32 -1.32 -0.57 13.05
C LEU A 32 -2.24 0.02 14.14
N LEU A 33 -3.40 -0.58 14.39
CA LEU A 33 -4.37 -0.03 15.34
C LEU A 33 -3.84 0.04 16.78
N ASP A 34 -2.94 -0.84 17.16
CA ASP A 34 -2.27 -0.85 18.46
C ASP A 34 -1.06 0.09 18.54
N CYS A 35 -0.69 0.75 17.44
CA CYS A 35 0.36 1.76 17.39
C CYS A 35 -0.17 3.18 17.63
N ILE A 36 -1.49 3.32 17.82
CA ILE A 36 -2.13 4.62 18.05
C ILE A 36 -1.65 5.21 19.37
N ASP A 37 -1.15 6.45 19.32
CA ASP A 37 -0.77 7.23 20.49
C ASP A 37 -1.13 8.71 20.21
N PRO A 38 -1.62 9.48 21.20
CA PRO A 38 -1.86 10.92 21.03
C PRO A 38 -0.59 11.71 20.69
N ASP A 39 0.58 11.24 21.11
CA ASP A 39 1.87 11.81 20.74
C ASP A 39 2.29 11.28 19.34
N PRO A 40 2.35 12.15 18.32
CA PRO A 40 2.72 11.74 16.96
C PRO A 40 4.08 11.07 16.86
N LYS A 41 5.05 11.47 17.68
CA LYS A 41 6.40 10.90 17.66
C LYS A 41 6.39 9.46 18.16
N LYS A 42 5.65 9.19 19.24
CA LYS A 42 5.49 7.84 19.78
C LYS A 42 4.70 6.96 18.82
N ALA A 43 3.64 7.48 18.19
CA ALA A 43 2.89 6.77 17.17
C ALA A 43 3.82 6.34 16.01
N CYS A 44 4.63 7.24 15.49
CA CYS A 44 5.61 6.95 14.43
C CYS A 44 6.66 5.92 14.89
N GLU A 45 7.18 6.05 16.10
CA GLU A 45 8.13 5.07 16.67
C GLU A 45 7.52 3.67 16.80
N ASN A 46 6.29 3.58 17.31
CA ASN A 46 5.54 2.33 17.43
C ASN A 46 5.33 1.68 16.05
N ILE A 47 4.95 2.46 15.04
CA ILE A 47 4.78 2.01 13.67
C ILE A 47 6.08 1.47 13.10
N TYR A 48 7.18 2.23 13.23
CA TYR A 48 8.49 1.83 12.75
C TYR A 48 8.93 0.50 13.38
N ASN A 49 8.88 0.41 14.71
CA ASN A 49 9.28 -0.78 15.45
C ASN A 49 8.42 -1.99 15.10
N LYS A 50 7.11 -1.80 14.96
CA LYS A 50 6.20 -2.88 14.59
C LYS A 50 6.47 -3.43 13.20
N ILE A 51 6.59 -2.56 12.20
CA ILE A 51 6.85 -2.98 10.81
C ILE A 51 8.20 -3.70 10.73
N THR A 52 9.26 -3.11 11.27
CA THR A 52 10.61 -3.69 11.21
C THR A 52 10.71 -5.02 11.95
N THR A 53 9.97 -5.21 13.04
CA THR A 53 9.95 -6.48 13.78
C THR A 53 9.10 -7.54 13.07
N LYS A 54 7.87 -7.19 12.66
CA LYS A 54 6.94 -8.18 12.08
C LYS A 54 7.34 -8.61 10.67
N ALA A 55 7.89 -7.73 9.88
CA ALA A 55 8.27 -8.00 8.50
C ALA A 55 9.76 -8.38 8.32
N ALA A 56 10.52 -8.55 9.42
CA ALA A 56 11.95 -8.85 9.36
C ALA A 56 12.30 -10.07 8.49
N SER A 57 11.47 -11.11 8.51
CA SER A 57 11.67 -12.34 7.75
C SER A 57 11.00 -12.34 6.37
N LEU A 58 10.20 -11.31 6.02
CA LEU A 58 9.42 -11.32 4.79
C LEU A 58 10.30 -11.50 3.54
N VAL A 59 11.29 -10.64 3.37
CA VAL A 59 12.15 -10.65 2.18
C VAL A 59 12.99 -11.94 2.10
N PRO A 60 13.71 -12.38 3.16
CA PRO A 60 14.47 -13.62 3.11
C PRO A 60 13.59 -14.85 2.83
N THR A 61 12.39 -14.92 3.41
CA THR A 61 11.47 -16.05 3.19
C THR A 61 10.99 -16.08 1.75
N VAL A 62 10.61 -14.93 1.16
CA VAL A 62 10.16 -14.85 -0.23
C VAL A 62 11.29 -15.21 -1.20
N GLU A 63 12.51 -14.77 -0.93
CA GLU A 63 13.67 -15.10 -1.75
C GLU A 63 14.02 -16.59 -1.68
N HIS A 64 13.89 -17.21 -0.51
CA HIS A 64 14.06 -18.63 -0.34
C HIS A 64 13.01 -19.42 -1.15
N ILE A 65 11.73 -19.08 -1.03
CA ILE A 65 10.64 -19.70 -1.81
C ILE A 65 10.86 -19.50 -3.30
N SER A 66 11.20 -18.29 -3.72
CA SER A 66 11.48 -17.99 -5.13
C SER A 66 12.61 -18.86 -5.69
N ALA A 67 13.64 -19.10 -4.90
CA ALA A 67 14.77 -19.94 -5.29
C ALA A 67 14.43 -21.43 -5.25
N GLU A 68 13.64 -21.88 -4.28
CA GLU A 68 13.25 -23.29 -4.10
C GLU A 68 12.32 -23.77 -5.22
N TYR A 69 11.31 -22.97 -5.56
CA TYR A 69 10.29 -23.33 -6.56
C TYR A 69 10.57 -22.78 -7.96
N GLY A 70 11.61 -21.97 -8.14
CA GLY A 70 11.93 -21.35 -9.43
C GLY A 70 10.93 -20.26 -9.88
N ILE A 71 10.10 -19.75 -8.96
CA ILE A 71 9.07 -18.74 -9.24
C ILE A 71 9.68 -17.33 -9.13
N PRO A 72 9.57 -16.47 -10.18
CA PRO A 72 10.12 -15.12 -10.12
C PRO A 72 9.25 -14.16 -9.32
N ILE A 73 9.34 -14.20 -7.99
CA ILE A 73 8.61 -13.27 -7.10
C ILE A 73 9.36 -11.93 -7.07
N ILE A 74 8.96 -11.03 -7.94
CA ILE A 74 9.65 -9.76 -8.17
C ILE A 74 9.34 -8.74 -7.06
N ASN A 75 8.07 -8.65 -6.65
CA ASN A 75 7.60 -7.63 -5.72
C ASN A 75 7.32 -8.18 -4.33
N LYS A 76 8.01 -7.66 -3.32
CA LYS A 76 7.73 -7.87 -1.90
C LYS A 76 7.13 -6.58 -1.37
N ARG A 77 5.93 -6.65 -0.80
CA ARG A 77 5.16 -5.46 -0.38
C ARG A 77 4.68 -5.60 1.06
N ILE A 78 4.48 -4.46 1.71
CA ILE A 78 3.75 -4.36 2.98
C ILE A 78 2.50 -3.53 2.73
N SER A 79 1.37 -3.95 3.30
CA SER A 79 0.13 -3.17 3.35
C SER A 79 -0.25 -2.96 4.81
N VAL A 80 -0.50 -1.72 5.21
CA VAL A 80 -0.84 -1.37 6.58
C VAL A 80 -2.26 -0.82 6.69
N THR A 81 -2.78 -0.77 7.92
CA THR A 81 -4.04 -0.07 8.22
C THR A 81 -4.02 1.34 7.64
N PRO A 82 -5.14 1.82 7.03
CA PRO A 82 -5.23 3.17 6.49
C PRO A 82 -4.77 4.23 7.49
N ILE A 83 -3.73 4.99 7.15
CA ILE A 83 -3.12 5.99 8.05
C ILE A 83 -4.12 7.08 8.42
N ALA A 84 -5.11 7.37 7.57
CA ALA A 84 -6.18 8.32 7.90
C ALA A 84 -6.91 7.97 9.23
N MET A 85 -7.04 6.68 9.54
CA MET A 85 -7.66 6.23 10.80
C MET A 85 -6.79 6.59 12.01
N LEU A 86 -5.46 6.46 11.89
CA LEU A 86 -4.51 6.79 12.96
C LEU A 86 -4.45 8.32 13.17
N LEU A 87 -4.51 9.09 12.09
CA LEU A 87 -4.51 10.56 12.14
C LEU A 87 -5.70 11.15 12.87
N GLY A 88 -6.81 10.39 12.97
CA GLY A 88 -7.96 10.78 13.78
C GLY A 88 -7.64 10.90 15.28
N ALA A 89 -6.67 10.12 15.77
CA ALA A 89 -6.23 10.15 17.16
C ALA A 89 -5.08 11.16 17.42
N CYS A 90 -4.44 11.67 16.36
CA CYS A 90 -3.30 12.58 16.43
C CYS A 90 -3.64 13.89 15.69
N PRO A 91 -4.45 14.81 16.25
CA PRO A 91 -4.89 16.02 15.54
C PRO A 91 -3.75 16.96 15.17
N ASP A 92 -2.70 17.01 15.96
CA ASP A 92 -1.56 17.92 15.77
C ASP A 92 -0.43 17.32 14.91
N ALA A 93 -0.57 16.08 14.48
CA ALA A 93 0.46 15.41 13.68
C ALA A 93 0.55 15.97 12.25
N ASP A 94 1.77 16.13 11.71
CA ASP A 94 1.95 16.24 10.25
C ASP A 94 1.79 14.85 9.60
N PRO A 95 0.80 14.65 8.72
CA PRO A 95 0.61 13.36 8.08
C PRO A 95 1.84 12.85 7.32
N VAL A 96 2.69 13.74 6.82
CA VAL A 96 3.91 13.38 6.06
C VAL A 96 4.93 12.67 6.93
N ASP A 97 4.96 12.90 8.23
CA ASP A 97 5.86 12.19 9.14
C ASP A 97 5.52 10.70 9.21
N PHE A 98 4.23 10.36 9.13
CA PHE A 98 3.80 8.96 9.01
C PHE A 98 4.26 8.35 7.68
N ALA A 99 4.17 9.07 6.57
CA ALA A 99 4.67 8.59 5.29
C ALA A 99 6.19 8.34 5.33
N LYS A 100 6.97 9.26 5.89
CA LYS A 100 8.41 9.11 6.08
C LYS A 100 8.76 7.90 6.98
N THR A 101 7.97 7.68 8.01
CA THR A 101 8.13 6.54 8.90
C THR A 101 7.89 5.22 8.17
N LEU A 102 6.83 5.15 7.35
CA LEU A 102 6.54 3.99 6.51
C LEU A 102 7.67 3.74 5.49
N ASP A 103 8.18 4.79 4.87
CA ASP A 103 9.28 4.73 3.90
C ASP A 103 10.56 4.20 4.56
N ALA A 104 10.93 4.74 5.71
CA ALA A 104 12.10 4.33 6.47
C ALA A 104 11.99 2.87 6.94
N ALA A 105 10.82 2.47 7.47
CA ALA A 105 10.58 1.10 7.91
C ALA A 105 10.62 0.11 6.76
N GLY A 106 9.99 0.44 5.62
CA GLY A 106 9.99 -0.41 4.44
C GLY A 106 11.38 -0.56 3.82
N LYS A 107 12.16 0.51 3.75
CA LYS A 107 13.56 0.47 3.32
C LYS A 107 14.41 -0.39 4.25
N LYS A 108 14.20 -0.31 5.56
CA LYS A 108 14.92 -1.13 6.54
C LYS A 108 14.66 -2.63 6.35
N VAL A 109 13.43 -2.99 6.02
CA VAL A 109 13.03 -4.39 5.76
C VAL A 109 13.46 -4.86 4.36
N GLY A 110 13.64 -3.94 3.40
CA GLY A 110 14.04 -4.23 2.03
C GLY A 110 12.87 -4.54 1.09
N VAL A 111 11.65 -4.08 1.42
CA VAL A 111 10.49 -4.26 0.53
C VAL A 111 10.47 -3.22 -0.60
N ASN A 112 9.81 -3.58 -1.70
CA ASN A 112 9.71 -2.72 -2.88
C ASN A 112 8.68 -1.59 -2.69
N PHE A 113 7.56 -1.87 -2.00
CA PHE A 113 6.48 -0.92 -1.80
C PHE A 113 5.83 -1.08 -0.43
N VAL A 114 5.37 0.05 0.12
CA VAL A 114 4.54 0.11 1.34
C VAL A 114 3.24 0.82 0.99
N GLY A 115 2.13 0.08 1.04
CA GLY A 115 0.78 0.62 0.91
C GLY A 115 0.14 0.89 2.27
N GLY A 116 -0.87 1.76 2.29
CA GLY A 116 -1.61 2.10 3.50
C GLY A 116 -1.56 3.58 3.87
N TYR A 117 -0.81 4.41 3.13
CA TYR A 117 -0.98 5.85 3.19
C TYR A 117 -2.28 6.23 2.46
N SER A 118 -3.41 5.87 3.06
CA SER A 118 -4.71 5.76 2.40
C SER A 118 -5.86 6.27 3.26
N ALA A 119 -6.98 6.59 2.56
CA ALA A 119 -8.23 7.02 3.16
C ALA A 119 -9.43 6.32 2.50
N LEU A 120 -10.51 6.13 3.27
CA LEU A 120 -11.76 5.51 2.81
C LEU A 120 -12.88 6.53 2.92
N VAL A 121 -13.12 7.31 1.86
CA VAL A 121 -14.02 8.47 1.88
C VAL A 121 -15.32 8.28 1.11
N HIS A 122 -15.65 7.04 0.74
CA HIS A 122 -16.88 6.72 0.01
C HIS A 122 -18.18 7.05 0.77
N LYS A 123 -18.12 7.17 2.11
CA LYS A 123 -19.26 7.54 2.97
C LYS A 123 -19.16 8.95 3.55
N GLY A 124 -18.18 9.74 3.11
CA GLY A 124 -17.86 11.05 3.65
C GLY A 124 -16.46 11.13 4.22
N PHE A 125 -16.07 12.30 4.72
CA PHE A 125 -14.75 12.56 5.26
C PHE A 125 -14.77 12.57 6.79
N SER A 126 -13.81 11.90 7.40
CA SER A 126 -13.36 12.20 8.75
C SER A 126 -12.32 13.33 8.73
N ALA A 127 -12.00 13.89 9.91
CA ALA A 127 -10.95 14.90 10.03
C ALA A 127 -9.57 14.35 9.58
N GLY A 128 -9.29 13.10 9.86
CA GLY A 128 -8.06 12.43 9.43
C GLY A 128 -7.98 12.22 7.92
N ASP A 129 -9.10 11.89 7.28
CA ASP A 129 -9.15 11.65 5.84
C ASP A 129 -8.78 12.89 5.04
N ARG A 130 -9.38 14.04 5.36
CA ARG A 130 -9.10 15.29 4.65
C ARG A 130 -7.64 15.71 4.79
N ARG A 131 -7.11 15.68 6.00
CA ARG A 131 -5.70 16.00 6.28
C ARG A 131 -4.75 15.08 5.52
N LEU A 132 -5.04 13.77 5.49
CA LEU A 132 -4.24 12.81 4.73
C LEU A 132 -4.28 13.15 3.24
N ILE A 133 -5.47 13.33 2.63
CA ILE A 133 -5.59 13.59 1.20
C ILE A 133 -4.84 14.85 0.80
N GLU A 134 -4.96 15.94 1.56
CA GLU A 134 -4.25 17.20 1.31
C GLU A 134 -2.73 17.04 1.39
N SER A 135 -2.24 16.10 2.17
CA SER A 135 -0.81 15.81 2.34
C SER A 135 -0.23 14.84 1.29
N ILE A 136 -1.07 14.07 0.57
CA ILE A 136 -0.63 13.05 -0.40
C ILE A 136 0.43 13.57 -1.39
N PRO A 137 0.25 14.73 -2.03
CA PRO A 137 1.22 15.21 -3.01
C PRO A 137 2.62 15.39 -2.40
N ARG A 138 2.69 15.99 -1.20
CA ARG A 138 3.95 16.19 -0.49
C ARG A 138 4.52 14.86 0.01
N ALA A 139 3.70 14.01 0.57
CA ALA A 139 4.13 12.70 1.06
C ALA A 139 4.76 11.85 -0.05
N LEU A 140 4.12 11.79 -1.23
CA LEU A 140 4.62 11.01 -2.37
C LEU A 140 5.84 11.65 -3.05
N ALA A 141 6.02 12.97 -2.92
CA ALA A 141 7.20 13.66 -3.37
C ALA A 141 8.41 13.42 -2.45
N GLU A 142 8.19 13.33 -1.14
CA GLU A 142 9.23 13.19 -0.11
C GLU A 142 9.56 11.74 0.26
N THR A 143 8.88 10.75 -0.35
CA THR A 143 9.09 9.31 -0.11
C THR A 143 9.33 8.55 -1.40
N ASP A 144 10.05 7.41 -1.33
CA ASP A 144 10.40 6.63 -2.51
C ASP A 144 9.45 5.43 -2.71
N ILE A 145 9.21 4.63 -1.67
CA ILE A 145 8.51 3.35 -1.77
C ILE A 145 7.08 3.37 -1.23
N VAL A 146 6.62 4.51 -0.68
CA VAL A 146 5.25 4.66 -0.17
C VAL A 146 4.29 4.85 -1.33
N CYS A 147 3.20 4.06 -1.30
CA CYS A 147 2.08 4.18 -2.22
C CYS A 147 0.83 4.63 -1.48
N SER A 148 0.02 5.43 -2.15
CA SER A 148 -1.23 5.95 -1.60
C SER A 148 -2.43 5.43 -2.37
N SER A 149 -3.55 5.23 -1.67
CA SER A 149 -4.83 4.91 -2.29
C SER A 149 -5.98 5.61 -1.57
N VAL A 150 -6.93 6.13 -2.32
CA VAL A 150 -8.13 6.75 -1.76
C VAL A 150 -9.36 6.13 -2.41
N ASN A 151 -10.21 5.53 -1.59
CA ASN A 151 -11.48 4.99 -2.04
C ASN A 151 -12.56 6.07 -1.97
N ILE A 152 -13.02 6.51 -3.14
CA ILE A 152 -13.98 7.61 -3.31
C ILE A 152 -15.41 7.15 -3.55
N GLY A 153 -15.65 5.86 -3.74
CA GLY A 153 -16.99 5.35 -4.04
C GLY A 153 -17.16 3.89 -3.69
N ALA A 154 -18.39 3.47 -3.58
CA ALA A 154 -18.80 2.08 -3.42
C ALA A 154 -20.18 1.87 -4.03
N THR A 155 -20.47 0.64 -4.47
CA THR A 155 -21.76 0.26 -5.08
C THR A 155 -22.96 0.67 -4.21
N LYS A 156 -22.85 0.55 -2.89
CA LYS A 156 -23.93 0.90 -1.95
C LYS A 156 -23.99 2.39 -1.59
N ALA A 157 -22.88 3.10 -1.63
CA ALA A 157 -22.78 4.49 -1.19
C ALA A 157 -22.77 5.49 -2.35
N GLY A 158 -22.56 5.02 -3.58
CA GLY A 158 -22.35 5.88 -4.74
C GLY A 158 -20.96 6.53 -4.74
N LEU A 159 -20.82 7.61 -5.48
CA LEU A 159 -19.58 8.38 -5.64
C LEU A 159 -19.57 9.61 -4.74
N ASN A 160 -18.49 9.84 -4.04
CA ASN A 160 -18.26 11.07 -3.30
C ASN A 160 -17.65 12.14 -4.23
N MET A 161 -18.49 13.05 -4.72
CA MET A 161 -18.09 14.08 -5.69
C MET A 161 -17.06 15.06 -5.14
N ASP A 162 -17.12 15.38 -3.85
CA ASP A 162 -16.13 16.24 -3.20
C ASP A 162 -14.77 15.54 -3.14
N ALA A 163 -14.77 14.23 -2.92
CA ALA A 163 -13.54 13.43 -2.95
C ALA A 163 -12.96 13.37 -4.36
N ILE A 164 -13.78 13.24 -5.39
CA ILE A 164 -13.33 13.26 -6.80
C ILE A 164 -12.58 14.56 -7.10
N LYS A 165 -13.16 15.69 -6.71
CA LYS A 165 -12.53 17.01 -6.90
C LYS A 165 -11.19 17.10 -6.19
N LEU A 166 -11.14 16.77 -4.89
CA LEU A 166 -9.91 16.79 -4.11
C LEU A 166 -8.85 15.85 -4.69
N MET A 167 -9.23 14.68 -5.14
CA MET A 167 -8.30 13.73 -5.73
C MET A 167 -7.76 14.20 -7.08
N GLY A 168 -8.57 14.86 -7.91
CA GLY A 168 -8.10 15.47 -9.15
C GLY A 168 -7.01 16.53 -8.88
N GLU A 169 -7.24 17.39 -7.90
CA GLU A 169 -6.25 18.39 -7.45
C GLU A 169 -4.99 17.73 -6.87
N ALA A 170 -5.15 16.67 -6.07
CA ALA A 170 -4.04 15.92 -5.48
C ALA A 170 -3.16 15.22 -6.54
N VAL A 171 -3.78 14.57 -7.53
CA VAL A 171 -3.05 13.92 -8.64
C VAL A 171 -2.24 14.95 -9.43
N LYS A 172 -2.86 16.08 -9.80
CA LYS A 172 -2.19 17.16 -10.52
C LYS A 172 -0.98 17.67 -9.74
N LYS A 173 -1.17 18.01 -8.47
CA LYS A 173 -0.11 18.53 -7.61
C LYS A 173 1.00 17.51 -7.35
N ALA A 174 0.67 16.22 -7.18
CA ALA A 174 1.67 15.15 -7.05
C ALA A 174 2.53 15.02 -8.31
N SER A 175 1.91 15.13 -9.49
CA SER A 175 2.60 15.14 -10.76
C SER A 175 3.55 16.34 -10.89
N GLU A 176 3.08 17.54 -10.57
CA GLU A 176 3.88 18.78 -10.61
C GLU A 176 5.07 18.73 -9.66
N LEU A 177 4.87 18.28 -8.41
CA LEU A 177 5.94 18.17 -7.40
C LEU A 177 7.01 17.11 -7.73
N THR A 178 6.74 16.21 -8.67
CA THR A 178 7.66 15.15 -9.07
C THR A 178 7.97 15.16 -10.56
N ALA A 179 7.80 16.32 -11.20
CA ALA A 179 8.02 16.48 -12.63
C ALA A 179 9.48 16.16 -13.04
N ASP A 180 10.43 16.47 -12.18
CA ASP A 180 11.85 16.12 -12.32
C ASP A 180 12.14 14.61 -12.30
N ARG A 181 11.21 13.82 -11.71
CA ARG A 181 11.27 12.36 -11.59
C ARG A 181 10.16 11.67 -12.40
N GLN A 182 9.89 12.15 -13.60
CA GLN A 182 8.88 11.59 -14.54
C GLN A 182 7.47 11.51 -13.93
N CYS A 183 7.10 12.44 -13.05
CA CYS A 183 5.80 12.49 -12.39
C CYS A 183 5.48 11.24 -11.56
N ILE A 184 6.49 10.57 -11.00
CA ILE A 184 6.35 9.31 -10.27
C ILE A 184 5.39 9.40 -9.08
N GLY A 185 5.20 10.58 -8.49
CA GLY A 185 4.23 10.79 -7.41
C GLY A 185 2.81 10.45 -7.83
N ALA A 186 2.41 10.84 -9.05
CA ALA A 186 1.09 10.47 -9.58
C ALA A 186 0.96 8.97 -9.85
N ALA A 187 2.03 8.30 -10.29
CA ALA A 187 2.04 6.85 -10.55
C ALA A 187 1.95 6.00 -9.26
N LYS A 188 2.30 6.57 -8.10
CA LYS A 188 2.18 5.92 -6.78
C LYS A 188 0.83 6.16 -6.10
N LEU A 189 -0.12 6.82 -6.77
CA LEU A 189 -1.43 7.19 -6.23
C LEU A 189 -2.55 6.47 -6.99
N VAL A 190 -3.40 5.77 -6.25
CA VAL A 190 -4.59 5.09 -6.77
C VAL A 190 -5.86 5.78 -6.26
N VAL A 191 -6.74 6.15 -7.16
CA VAL A 191 -8.11 6.59 -6.85
C VAL A 191 -9.05 5.47 -7.25
N SER A 192 -9.80 4.93 -6.31
CA SER A 192 -10.58 3.70 -6.52
C SER A 192 -12.06 3.84 -6.16
N VAL A 193 -12.87 3.00 -6.79
CA VAL A 193 -14.29 2.80 -6.52
C VAL A 193 -14.51 1.32 -6.21
N SER A 194 -15.38 1.02 -5.25
CA SER A 194 -15.75 -0.37 -4.89
C SER A 194 -14.59 -1.27 -4.46
N TYR A 195 -13.56 -0.71 -3.86
CA TYR A 195 -12.32 -1.38 -3.49
C TYR A 195 -12.49 -2.65 -2.63
N THR A 196 -13.57 -2.75 -1.84
CA THR A 196 -13.75 -3.85 -0.87
C THR A 196 -14.86 -4.83 -1.21
N HIS A 197 -15.62 -4.64 -2.29
CA HIS A 197 -16.87 -5.39 -2.51
C HIS A 197 -17.01 -6.09 -3.86
N LEU A 198 -16.05 -5.91 -4.77
CA LEU A 198 -16.04 -6.68 -6.00
C LEU A 198 -15.47 -8.07 -5.70
N ARG A 199 -16.32 -9.05 -5.70
CA ARG A 199 -15.90 -10.45 -5.83
C ARG A 199 -15.54 -10.69 -7.29
N ALA A 200 -14.52 -11.51 -7.52
CA ALA A 200 -14.03 -11.77 -8.88
C ALA A 200 -15.14 -12.26 -9.86
N HIS A 201 -16.16 -12.94 -9.35
CA HIS A 201 -17.29 -13.41 -10.15
C HIS A 201 -18.37 -12.33 -10.42
N GLU A 202 -18.43 -11.25 -9.60
CA GLU A 202 -19.36 -10.14 -9.83
C GLU A 202 -18.92 -9.26 -10.99
N THR A 203 -17.60 -9.18 -11.23
CA THR A 203 -17.03 -8.47 -12.39
C THR A 203 -17.27 -9.18 -13.72
N VAL A 204 -17.54 -10.47 -13.71
CA VAL A 204 -17.78 -11.26 -14.93
C VAL A 204 -19.27 -11.29 -15.31
N LEU A 205 -20.17 -11.07 -14.35
CA LEU A 205 -21.62 -11.11 -14.58
C LEU A 205 -22.22 -9.74 -14.92
N ASP A 206 -21.50 -8.64 -14.62
CA ASP A 206 -21.96 -7.26 -14.89
C ASP A 206 -21.36 -6.68 -16.19
N LEU A 207 -20.65 -7.51 -16.98
CA LEU A 207 -20.13 -7.21 -18.31
C LEU A 207 -20.85 -8.05 -19.36
#